data_2028de914147cf6cd37f685701f5dadd
#
_entry.id   2028de914147cf6cd37f685701f5dadd
#
_cell.length_a   1.000
_cell.length_b   1.000
_cell.length_c   1.000
_cell.angle_alpha   90.00
_cell.angle_beta   90.00
_cell.angle_gamma   90.00
#
_symmetry.space_group_name_H-M   'P 1'
#
loop_
_entity.id
_entity.type
_entity.pdbx_description
1 polymer ?
#
loop_
_entity_poly.entity_id
_entity_poly.type
_entity_poly.pdbx_seq_one_letter_code
_entity_poly.pdbx_strand_id
1 'polypeptide(L)'
;PSDLGLSWSNKDIVKEAMNYTRTGNLLERYKAKKDLEKENKVFDIIYTVDTDTTKSFLENHAKELNQEAVNNGLTREDGEFKIIDGQEGIEVDEDASVESLQKYFTEEWKGGDATISLVANVVEPEGTAEELSKVKDLLGSFSTDFSDSSAGRVANVKNAVSKIDGTVLYPGEEFSVYEAVAP
;
A
#
# COMPACT_ATOMS: atom_id res chain seq x y z
N PRO A 1 -3.82 -15.92 -7.31
CA PRO A 1 -2.60 -16.45 -6.67
C PRO A 1 -1.38 -16.43 -7.60
N SER A 2 -1.55 -16.82 -8.88
CA SER A 2 -0.47 -16.78 -9.88
C SER A 2 0.11 -15.38 -10.07
N ASP A 3 -0.72 -14.36 -9.99
CA ASP A 3 -0.34 -12.95 -10.19
C ASP A 3 0.56 -12.44 -9.05
N LEU A 4 0.47 -13.09 -7.88
CA LEU A 4 1.35 -12.90 -6.73
C LEU A 4 2.58 -13.83 -6.74
N GLY A 5 2.91 -14.46 -7.87
CA GLY A 5 4.05 -15.35 -7.96
C GLY A 5 3.91 -16.67 -7.19
N LEU A 6 2.71 -16.99 -6.65
CA LEU A 6 2.49 -18.23 -5.94
C LEU A 6 2.48 -19.40 -6.91
N SER A 7 3.32 -20.38 -6.67
CA SER A 7 3.41 -21.60 -7.45
C SER A 7 3.54 -22.83 -6.55
N TRP A 8 3.30 -23.98 -7.16
CA TRP A 8 3.42 -25.27 -6.53
C TRP A 8 4.70 -25.96 -7.01
N SER A 9 5.65 -26.17 -6.10
CA SER A 9 7.00 -26.67 -6.45
C SER A 9 7.07 -28.19 -6.57
N ASN A 10 6.41 -28.96 -5.71
CA ASN A 10 6.47 -30.42 -5.71
C ASN A 10 5.37 -31.07 -6.56
N LYS A 11 5.27 -30.72 -7.84
CA LYS A 11 4.21 -31.21 -8.75
C LYS A 11 4.12 -32.74 -8.86
N ASP A 12 5.24 -33.42 -8.61
CA ASP A 12 5.29 -34.89 -8.63
C ASP A 12 4.54 -35.56 -7.46
N ILE A 13 4.21 -34.81 -6.41
CA ILE A 13 3.48 -35.32 -5.24
C ILE A 13 2.13 -35.95 -5.61
N VAL A 14 1.44 -35.42 -6.64
CA VAL A 14 0.18 -36.00 -7.15
C VAL A 14 0.43 -37.40 -7.72
N LYS A 15 1.52 -37.54 -8.49
CA LYS A 15 1.91 -38.83 -9.07
C LYS A 15 2.33 -39.83 -7.99
N GLU A 16 3.03 -39.33 -6.96
CA GLU A 16 3.38 -40.14 -5.80
C GLU A 16 2.13 -40.63 -5.07
N ALA A 17 1.19 -39.72 -4.77
CA ALA A 17 -0.07 -40.05 -4.13
C ALA A 17 -0.89 -41.06 -4.94
N MET A 18 -0.98 -40.88 -6.28
CA MET A 18 -1.70 -41.81 -7.16
C MET A 18 -1.04 -43.19 -7.21
N ASN A 19 0.25 -43.28 -7.04
CA ASN A 19 1.03 -44.50 -7.14
C ASN A 19 1.27 -45.17 -5.79
N TYR A 20 0.93 -44.57 -4.68
CA TYR A 20 1.26 -45.02 -3.32
C TYR A 20 0.90 -46.50 -3.07
N THR A 21 -0.25 -46.98 -3.55
CA THR A 21 -0.66 -48.37 -3.42
C THR A 21 -0.49 -49.21 -4.69
N ARG A 22 0.07 -48.60 -5.77
CA ARG A 22 0.10 -49.22 -7.12
C ARG A 22 1.51 -49.60 -7.56
N THR A 23 2.54 -49.07 -6.93
CA THR A 23 3.95 -49.31 -7.24
C THR A 23 4.61 -50.20 -6.16
N GLY A 24 5.71 -50.86 -6.53
CA GLY A 24 6.44 -51.78 -5.65
C GLY A 24 5.97 -53.22 -5.79
N ASN A 25 6.56 -54.09 -4.99
CA ASN A 25 6.23 -55.54 -4.98
C ASN A 25 4.86 -55.79 -4.28
N LEU A 26 4.36 -57.01 -4.39
CA LEU A 26 3.08 -57.40 -3.85
C LEU A 26 2.93 -57.15 -2.35
N LEU A 27 3.99 -57.36 -1.58
CA LEU A 27 4.02 -57.19 -0.15
C LEU A 27 3.96 -55.73 0.26
N GLU A 28 4.73 -54.89 -0.44
CA GLU A 28 4.71 -53.42 -0.23
C GLU A 28 3.35 -52.83 -0.53
N ARG A 29 2.72 -53.22 -1.66
CA ARG A 29 1.40 -52.78 -2.03
C ARG A 29 0.30 -53.22 -1.06
N TYR A 30 0.39 -54.47 -0.53
CA TYR A 30 -0.50 -54.97 0.49
C TYR A 30 -0.36 -54.21 1.79
N LYS A 31 0.88 -53.96 2.22
CA LYS A 31 1.19 -53.17 3.43
C LYS A 31 0.66 -51.75 3.30
N ALA A 32 0.93 -51.06 2.19
CA ALA A 32 0.44 -49.70 1.96
C ALA A 32 -1.10 -49.60 2.01
N LYS A 33 -1.81 -50.61 1.46
CA LYS A 33 -3.28 -50.67 1.56
C LYS A 33 -3.74 -50.87 3.01
N LYS A 34 -3.06 -51.73 3.77
CA LYS A 34 -3.39 -51.98 5.17
C LYS A 34 -3.10 -50.78 6.05
N ASP A 35 -2.07 -50.03 5.74
CA ASP A 35 -1.75 -48.77 6.46
C ASP A 35 -2.84 -47.73 6.20
N LEU A 36 -3.36 -47.60 4.97
CA LEU A 36 -4.48 -46.71 4.64
C LEU A 36 -5.80 -47.09 5.30
N GLU A 37 -6.02 -48.37 5.64
CA GLU A 37 -7.21 -48.79 6.41
C GLU A 37 -7.15 -48.30 7.86
N LYS A 38 -5.95 -48.01 8.38
CA LYS A 38 -5.75 -47.54 9.75
C LYS A 38 -5.67 -46.03 9.86
N GLU A 39 -4.98 -45.39 8.90
CA GLU A 39 -4.70 -43.97 8.92
C GLU A 39 -4.60 -43.41 7.51
N ASN A 40 -5.11 -42.21 7.29
CA ASN A 40 -4.98 -41.49 6.01
C ASN A 40 -3.53 -41.08 5.78
N LYS A 41 -3.00 -41.38 4.60
CA LYS A 41 -1.70 -40.85 4.18
C LYS A 41 -1.88 -39.44 3.64
N VAL A 42 -1.25 -38.49 4.27
CA VAL A 42 -1.23 -37.09 3.84
C VAL A 42 -0.05 -36.87 2.90
N PHE A 43 -0.26 -36.15 1.83
CA PHE A 43 0.73 -35.73 0.86
C PHE A 43 0.69 -34.20 0.82
N ASP A 44 1.69 -33.58 1.43
CA ASP A 44 1.72 -32.13 1.58
C ASP A 44 2.14 -31.45 0.26
N ILE A 45 1.39 -30.44 -0.13
CA ILE A 45 1.74 -29.56 -1.23
C ILE A 45 2.72 -28.52 -0.70
N ILE A 46 3.84 -28.34 -1.42
CA ILE A 46 4.83 -27.33 -1.10
C ILE A 46 4.64 -26.15 -2.04
N TYR A 47 4.26 -25.02 -1.46
CA TYR A 47 4.13 -23.76 -2.17
C TYR A 47 5.44 -22.98 -2.15
N THR A 48 5.67 -22.26 -3.23
CA THR A 48 6.78 -21.30 -3.35
C THR A 48 6.25 -19.99 -3.88
N VAL A 49 6.83 -18.90 -3.43
CA VAL A 49 6.51 -17.55 -3.86
C VAL A 49 7.71 -17.01 -4.64
N ASP A 50 7.45 -16.54 -5.84
CA ASP A 50 8.43 -15.78 -6.62
C ASP A 50 8.42 -14.34 -6.13
N THR A 51 9.48 -13.96 -5.43
CA THR A 51 9.58 -12.65 -4.76
C THR A 51 9.59 -11.48 -5.74
N ASP A 52 10.21 -11.65 -6.91
CA ASP A 52 10.28 -10.58 -7.92
C ASP A 52 8.90 -10.32 -8.53
N THR A 53 8.15 -11.39 -8.80
CA THR A 53 6.76 -11.28 -9.28
C THR A 53 5.86 -10.63 -8.23
N THR A 54 6.00 -11.00 -6.95
CA THR A 54 5.22 -10.42 -5.85
C THR A 54 5.54 -8.94 -5.70
N LYS A 55 6.83 -8.58 -5.72
CA LYS A 55 7.27 -7.19 -5.62
C LYS A 55 6.71 -6.34 -6.77
N SER A 56 6.86 -6.81 -7.99
CA SER A 56 6.31 -6.14 -9.18
C SER A 56 4.79 -5.98 -9.12
N PHE A 57 4.07 -6.94 -8.53
CA PHE A 57 2.64 -6.82 -8.29
C PHE A 57 2.32 -5.68 -7.31
N LEU A 58 3.03 -5.59 -6.18
CA LEU A 58 2.84 -4.53 -5.18
C LEU A 58 3.19 -3.16 -5.77
N GLU A 59 4.31 -3.02 -6.48
CA GLU A 59 4.71 -1.78 -7.17
C GLU A 59 3.64 -1.29 -8.16
N ASN A 60 3.09 -2.20 -8.96
CA ASN A 60 2.06 -1.86 -9.95
C ASN A 60 0.74 -1.40 -9.30
N HIS A 61 0.46 -1.83 -8.06
CA HIS A 61 -0.74 -1.46 -7.33
C HIS A 61 -0.48 -0.42 -6.23
N ALA A 62 0.76 0.09 -6.11
CA ALA A 62 1.16 1.04 -5.07
C ALA A 62 0.25 2.26 -5.00
N LYS A 63 -0.19 2.78 -6.15
CA LYS A 63 -1.11 3.94 -6.21
C LYS A 63 -2.50 3.67 -5.62
N GLU A 64 -2.92 2.40 -5.59
CA GLU A 64 -4.21 1.99 -5.01
C GLU A 64 -4.08 1.64 -3.53
N LEU A 65 -2.88 1.23 -3.11
CA LEU A 65 -2.57 0.76 -1.77
C LEU A 65 -2.06 1.88 -0.86
N ASN A 66 -1.32 2.83 -1.43
CA ASN A 66 -0.72 3.94 -0.70
C ASN A 66 -1.70 5.11 -0.59
N GLN A 67 -1.63 5.82 0.52
CA GLN A 67 -2.31 7.07 0.76
C GLN A 67 -1.26 8.14 1.05
N GLU A 68 -1.23 9.19 0.24
CA GLU A 68 -0.33 10.31 0.47
C GLU A 68 -0.71 11.04 1.77
N ALA A 69 0.29 11.45 2.54
CA ALA A 69 0.07 12.33 3.68
C ALA A 69 -0.40 13.71 3.20
N VAL A 70 -1.33 14.30 3.93
CA VAL A 70 -1.72 15.70 3.74
C VAL A 70 -1.01 16.51 4.81
N ASN A 71 -0.11 17.39 4.41
CA ASN A 71 0.66 18.21 5.35
C ASN A 71 -0.23 19.16 6.14
N ASN A 72 0.20 19.45 7.37
CA ASN A 72 -0.44 20.49 8.17
C ASN A 72 -0.26 21.85 7.49
N GLY A 73 -1.30 22.66 7.52
CA GLY A 73 -1.33 23.98 6.89
C GLY A 73 -1.60 25.09 7.87
N LEU A 74 -1.61 26.32 7.36
CA LEU A 74 -2.00 27.50 8.11
C LEU A 74 -3.08 28.25 7.37
N THR A 75 -4.09 28.70 8.09
CA THR A 75 -5.03 29.71 7.62
C THR A 75 -4.98 30.94 8.50
N ARG A 76 -5.52 32.06 8.03
CA ARG A 76 -5.60 33.28 8.82
C ARG A 76 -7.06 33.75 8.92
N GLU A 77 -7.59 33.69 10.14
CA GLU A 77 -8.95 34.12 10.46
C GLU A 77 -8.90 35.18 11.58
N ASP A 78 -9.69 36.22 11.44
CA ASP A 78 -9.79 37.31 12.43
C ASP A 78 -8.44 37.96 12.84
N GLY A 79 -7.46 37.88 11.94
CA GLY A 79 -6.13 38.43 12.17
C GLY A 79 -5.14 37.48 12.82
N GLU A 80 -5.56 36.29 13.22
CA GLU A 80 -4.72 35.27 13.85
C GLU A 80 -4.48 34.09 12.91
N PHE A 81 -3.30 33.48 13.01
CA PHE A 81 -2.99 32.24 12.30
C PHE A 81 -3.57 31.04 13.06
N LYS A 82 -4.25 30.16 12.33
CA LYS A 82 -4.79 28.90 12.83
C LYS A 82 -4.17 27.75 12.06
N ILE A 83 -3.84 26.67 12.76
CA ILE A 83 -3.33 25.44 12.16
C ILE A 83 -4.52 24.71 11.53
N ILE A 84 -4.30 24.23 10.32
CA ILE A 84 -5.14 23.25 9.66
C ILE A 84 -4.45 21.90 9.81
N ASP A 85 -5.11 20.99 10.52
CA ASP A 85 -4.57 19.64 10.73
C ASP A 85 -4.54 18.89 9.41
N GLY A 86 -3.39 18.31 9.10
CA GLY A 86 -3.19 17.40 7.98
C GLY A 86 -3.75 16.00 8.24
N GLN A 87 -3.36 15.07 7.41
CA GLN A 87 -3.72 13.65 7.55
C GLN A 87 -2.47 12.79 7.37
N GLU A 88 -2.34 11.78 8.21
CA GLU A 88 -1.31 10.76 8.06
C GLU A 88 -1.47 10.03 6.72
N GLY A 89 -0.35 9.77 6.08
CA GLY A 89 -0.27 8.91 4.92
C GLY A 89 0.00 7.46 5.31
N ILE A 90 -0.17 6.57 4.35
CA ILE A 90 0.15 5.15 4.47
C ILE A 90 0.96 4.76 3.24
N GLU A 91 2.14 4.18 3.47
CA GLU A 91 2.99 3.65 2.43
C GLU A 91 3.29 2.17 2.69
N VAL A 92 2.98 1.32 1.72
CA VAL A 92 3.24 -0.11 1.84
C VAL A 92 4.74 -0.35 1.84
N ASP A 93 5.23 -1.06 2.85
CA ASP A 93 6.58 -1.60 2.89
C ASP A 93 6.61 -2.86 2.01
N GLU A 94 7.08 -2.70 0.78
CA GLU A 94 7.06 -3.76 -0.23
C GLU A 94 7.92 -4.95 0.20
N ASP A 95 9.13 -4.70 0.70
CA ASP A 95 10.06 -5.76 1.08
C ASP A 95 9.53 -6.55 2.29
N ALA A 96 9.07 -5.88 3.33
CA ALA A 96 8.48 -6.52 4.49
C ALA A 96 7.14 -7.23 4.15
N SER A 97 6.37 -6.68 3.21
CA SER A 97 5.14 -7.33 2.73
C SER A 97 5.43 -8.60 1.94
N VAL A 98 6.46 -8.59 1.07
CA VAL A 98 6.92 -9.77 0.34
C VAL A 98 7.37 -10.87 1.31
N GLU A 99 8.16 -10.54 2.33
CA GLU A 99 8.58 -11.50 3.35
C GLU A 99 7.40 -12.09 4.12
N SER A 100 6.44 -11.25 4.52
CA SER A 100 5.22 -11.67 5.21
C SER A 100 4.38 -12.62 4.36
N LEU A 101 4.17 -12.28 3.08
CA LEU A 101 3.45 -13.10 2.13
C LEU A 101 4.15 -14.43 1.89
N GLN A 102 5.47 -14.42 1.71
CA GLN A 102 6.26 -15.63 1.52
C GLN A 102 6.13 -16.56 2.72
N LYS A 103 6.31 -16.03 3.93
CA LYS A 103 6.17 -16.81 5.17
C LYS A 103 4.78 -17.42 5.29
N TYR A 104 3.75 -16.61 5.09
CA TYR A 104 2.37 -17.08 5.18
C TYR A 104 2.08 -18.23 4.20
N PHE A 105 2.44 -18.07 2.92
CA PHE A 105 2.16 -19.10 1.91
C PHE A 105 2.99 -20.37 2.09
N THR A 106 4.20 -20.29 2.64
CA THR A 106 5.06 -21.47 2.84
C THR A 106 4.76 -22.20 4.14
N GLU A 107 4.39 -21.50 5.20
CA GLU A 107 4.26 -22.09 6.54
C GLU A 107 2.82 -22.28 7.01
N GLU A 108 1.94 -21.33 6.69
CA GLU A 108 0.61 -21.25 7.30
C GLU A 108 -0.53 -21.66 6.37
N TRP A 109 -0.45 -21.27 5.09
CA TRP A 109 -1.54 -21.47 4.14
C TRP A 109 -1.72 -22.95 3.76
N LYS A 110 -2.95 -23.44 3.91
CA LYS A 110 -3.33 -24.81 3.59
C LYS A 110 -4.28 -24.92 2.40
N GLY A 111 -4.45 -23.84 1.66
CA GLY A 111 -5.38 -23.72 0.53
C GLY A 111 -6.66 -22.98 0.88
N GLY A 112 -7.44 -22.62 -0.14
CA GLY A 112 -8.68 -21.83 -0.02
C GLY A 112 -8.44 -20.32 -0.05
N ASP A 113 -9.52 -19.57 0.20
CA ASP A 113 -9.46 -18.12 0.24
C ASP A 113 -8.80 -17.64 1.54
N ALA A 114 -7.98 -16.58 1.42
CA ALA A 114 -7.29 -15.99 2.54
C ALA A 114 -7.24 -14.46 2.40
N THR A 115 -7.25 -13.78 3.53
CA THR A 115 -7.00 -12.34 3.62
C THR A 115 -5.70 -12.15 4.37
N ILE A 116 -4.76 -11.44 3.75
CA ILE A 116 -3.44 -11.18 4.31
C ILE A 116 -3.26 -9.68 4.41
N SER A 117 -2.84 -9.21 5.59
CA SER A 117 -2.50 -7.81 5.78
C SER A 117 -1.10 -7.54 5.24
N LEU A 118 -0.96 -6.48 4.44
CA LEU A 118 0.35 -6.00 4.03
C LEU A 118 1.00 -5.21 5.18
N VAL A 119 2.31 -5.16 5.17
CA VAL A 119 3.06 -4.30 6.09
C VAL A 119 3.08 -2.90 5.50
N ALA A 120 2.75 -1.90 6.32
CA ALA A 120 2.72 -0.52 5.89
C ALA A 120 3.32 0.40 6.96
N ASN A 121 3.96 1.45 6.48
CA ASN A 121 4.52 2.53 7.30
C ASN A 121 3.54 3.70 7.31
N VAL A 122 3.41 4.36 8.45
CA VAL A 122 2.70 5.63 8.56
C VAL A 122 3.64 6.74 8.13
N VAL A 123 3.17 7.59 7.24
CA VAL A 123 3.88 8.82 6.80
C VAL A 123 3.25 9.98 7.53
N GLU A 124 4.01 10.57 8.44
CA GLU A 124 3.56 11.71 9.23
C GLU A 124 3.43 12.96 8.36
N PRO A 125 2.39 13.81 8.57
CA PRO A 125 2.28 15.11 7.93
C PRO A 125 3.46 16.01 8.30
N GLU A 126 3.98 16.75 7.34
CA GLU A 126 4.93 17.82 7.59
C GLU A 126 4.24 19.00 8.29
N GLY A 127 5.04 19.82 8.98
CA GLY A 127 4.53 21.02 9.65
C GLY A 127 3.94 20.71 11.01
N THR A 128 4.80 20.36 11.97
CA THR A 128 4.36 20.17 13.36
C THR A 128 3.70 21.41 13.93
N ALA A 129 2.76 21.23 14.86
CA ALA A 129 2.10 22.35 15.54
C ALA A 129 3.10 23.31 16.19
N GLU A 130 4.25 22.81 16.68
CA GLU A 130 5.32 23.62 17.24
C GLU A 130 5.98 24.52 16.18
N GLU A 131 6.24 24.00 14.99
CA GLU A 131 6.82 24.75 13.87
C GLU A 131 5.85 25.79 13.35
N LEU A 132 4.60 25.41 13.09
CA LEU A 132 3.57 26.30 12.58
C LEU A 132 3.19 27.40 13.57
N SER A 133 3.26 27.15 14.87
CA SER A 133 3.01 28.16 15.91
C SER A 133 4.02 29.31 15.92
N LYS A 134 5.17 29.15 15.23
CA LYS A 134 6.19 30.22 15.09
C LYS A 134 5.76 31.27 14.06
N VAL A 135 4.82 30.98 13.20
CA VAL A 135 4.28 31.91 12.20
C VAL A 135 3.28 32.84 12.91
N LYS A 136 3.66 34.10 13.09
CA LYS A 136 2.86 35.11 13.85
C LYS A 136 2.61 36.38 13.07
N ASP A 137 3.48 36.74 12.15
CA ASP A 137 3.50 38.02 11.51
C ASP A 137 2.97 37.97 10.07
N LEU A 138 2.07 38.90 9.75
CA LEU A 138 1.63 39.12 8.39
C LEU A 138 2.70 39.93 7.64
N LEU A 139 3.43 39.31 6.72
CA LEU A 139 4.46 39.99 5.92
C LEU A 139 3.90 40.83 4.79
N GLY A 140 2.72 40.52 4.30
CA GLY A 140 2.07 41.26 3.24
C GLY A 140 0.64 40.77 2.98
N SER A 141 -0.18 41.62 2.38
CA SER A 141 -1.48 41.21 1.85
C SER A 141 -1.77 41.98 0.56
N PHE A 142 -2.45 41.33 -0.35
CA PHE A 142 -2.92 41.92 -1.59
C PHE A 142 -4.29 41.34 -1.94
N SER A 143 -5.17 42.15 -2.47
CA SER A 143 -6.47 41.71 -2.92
C SER A 143 -6.72 42.13 -4.39
N THR A 144 -7.41 41.29 -5.11
CA THR A 144 -7.83 41.58 -6.48
C THR A 144 -9.34 41.30 -6.62
N ASP A 145 -10.01 42.19 -7.35
CA ASP A 145 -11.43 41.99 -7.66
C ASP A 145 -11.56 41.32 -9.03
N PHE A 146 -12.42 40.32 -9.09
CA PHE A 146 -12.77 39.61 -10.31
C PHE A 146 -14.26 39.41 -10.50
N SER A 147 -15.10 40.26 -9.82
CA SER A 147 -16.55 40.23 -9.90
C SER A 147 -17.11 40.39 -11.32
N ASP A 148 -16.42 41.18 -12.16
CA ASP A 148 -16.81 41.41 -13.55
C ASP A 148 -16.27 40.34 -14.53
N SER A 149 -15.66 39.27 -14.01
CA SER A 149 -15.13 38.23 -14.84
C SER A 149 -16.19 37.22 -15.27
N SER A 150 -15.93 36.53 -16.40
CA SER A 150 -16.79 35.42 -16.84
C SER A 150 -16.85 34.31 -15.81
N ALA A 151 -17.95 33.55 -15.76
CA ALA A 151 -18.12 32.43 -14.83
C ALA A 151 -16.96 31.38 -14.92
N GLY A 152 -16.46 31.08 -16.10
CA GLY A 152 -15.33 30.19 -16.30
C GLY A 152 -14.05 30.72 -15.66
N ARG A 153 -13.76 32.02 -15.80
CA ARG A 153 -12.61 32.64 -15.14
C ARG A 153 -12.73 32.65 -13.63
N VAL A 154 -13.92 32.94 -13.12
CA VAL A 154 -14.20 32.88 -11.67
C VAL A 154 -13.94 31.48 -11.12
N ALA A 155 -14.42 30.43 -11.82
CA ALA A 155 -14.20 29.05 -11.43
C ALA A 155 -12.70 28.69 -11.42
N ASN A 156 -11.94 29.07 -12.45
CA ASN A 156 -10.50 28.83 -12.54
C ASN A 156 -9.72 29.54 -11.42
N VAL A 157 -10.05 30.81 -11.12
CA VAL A 157 -9.41 31.54 -10.02
C VAL A 157 -9.68 30.86 -8.68
N LYS A 158 -10.95 30.50 -8.41
CA LYS A 158 -11.30 29.80 -7.17
C LYS A 158 -10.57 28.46 -7.04
N ASN A 159 -10.48 27.70 -8.12
CA ASN A 159 -9.76 26.42 -8.10
C ASN A 159 -8.26 26.62 -7.86
N ALA A 160 -7.63 27.60 -8.50
CA ALA A 160 -6.23 27.90 -8.27
C ALA A 160 -5.97 28.34 -6.82
N VAL A 161 -6.81 29.22 -6.28
CA VAL A 161 -6.69 29.69 -4.91
C VAL A 161 -6.83 28.52 -3.91
N SER A 162 -7.81 27.63 -4.10
CA SER A 162 -8.01 26.50 -3.18
C SER A 162 -6.85 25.49 -3.18
N LYS A 163 -6.02 25.48 -4.22
CA LYS A 163 -4.82 24.63 -4.31
C LYS A 163 -3.57 25.30 -3.70
N ILE A 164 -3.59 26.63 -3.54
CA ILE A 164 -2.47 27.40 -3.01
C ILE A 164 -2.68 27.75 -1.53
N ASP A 165 -3.93 27.93 -1.15
CA ASP A 165 -4.30 28.31 0.21
C ASP A 165 -3.84 27.25 1.24
N GLY A 166 -3.26 27.74 2.33
CA GLY A 166 -2.70 26.86 3.37
C GLY A 166 -1.29 26.35 3.10
N THR A 167 -0.67 26.64 1.92
CA THR A 167 0.69 26.22 1.65
C THR A 167 1.68 26.82 2.62
N VAL A 168 2.53 26.01 3.22
CA VAL A 168 3.63 26.39 4.07
C VAL A 168 4.94 26.11 3.36
N LEU A 169 5.88 27.05 3.42
CA LEU A 169 7.23 26.91 2.89
C LEU A 169 8.24 26.99 4.02
N TYR A 170 9.12 26.03 4.07
CA TYR A 170 10.24 26.04 5.00
C TYR A 170 11.47 26.72 4.40
N PRO A 171 12.43 27.17 5.24
CA PRO A 171 13.64 27.82 4.75
C PRO A 171 14.41 26.96 3.75
N GLY A 172 14.55 27.47 2.54
CA GLY A 172 15.25 26.78 1.44
C GLY A 172 14.33 26.07 0.45
N GLU A 173 13.04 26.00 0.69
CA GLU A 173 12.07 25.45 -0.23
C GLU A 173 11.63 26.45 -1.29
N GLU A 174 11.25 25.92 -2.45
CA GLU A 174 10.73 26.69 -3.59
C GLU A 174 9.27 26.35 -3.82
N PHE A 175 8.44 27.37 -4.06
CA PHE A 175 7.04 27.19 -4.42
C PHE A 175 6.85 27.29 -5.93
N SER A 176 6.41 26.21 -6.54
CA SER A 176 6.04 26.18 -7.96
C SER A 176 4.52 26.31 -8.12
N VAL A 177 4.07 27.47 -8.55
CA VAL A 177 2.64 27.69 -8.90
C VAL A 177 2.16 26.70 -9.95
N TYR A 178 3.02 26.37 -10.92
CA TYR A 178 2.67 25.42 -12.00
C TYR A 178 2.35 24.03 -11.42
N GLU A 179 3.18 23.52 -10.54
CA GLU A 179 2.98 22.22 -9.89
C GLU A 179 1.75 22.22 -8.96
N ALA A 180 1.59 23.28 -8.17
CA ALA A 180 0.48 23.41 -7.26
C ALA A 180 -0.89 23.44 -7.95
N VAL A 181 -1.00 24.06 -9.15
CA VAL A 181 -2.28 24.21 -9.88
C VAL A 181 -2.44 23.25 -11.05
N ALA A 182 -1.46 22.37 -11.27
CA ALA A 182 -1.53 21.35 -12.33
C ALA A 182 -2.82 20.50 -12.18
N PRO A 183 -3.43 20.08 -13.30
CA PRO A 183 -4.65 19.29 -13.30
C PRO A 183 -4.45 17.88 -12.76
#